data_18ecc5995311fd1d184245144d2fbd74
#
_entry.id   18ecc5995311fd1d184245144d2fbd74
#
_cell.length_a   1.000
_cell.length_b   1.000
_cell.length_c   1.000
_cell.angle_alpha   90.00
_cell.angle_beta   90.00
_cell.angle_gamma   90.00
#
_symmetry.space_group_name_H-M   'P 1'
#
loop_
_entity.id
_entity.type
_entity.pdbx_description
1 polymer ?
#
loop_
_entity_poly.entity_id
_entity_poly.type
_entity_poly.pdbx_seq_one_letter_code
_entity_poly.pdbx_strand_id
1 'polypeptide(L)'
;MVALWVLAVLLISAYSLIPVFAEAMEPVRRWQIESGWKAPFLNRVFFCGLLPGVFLCACPSLRPRHVLAVIACESVWNGLLGVAGDWSFRVLTGVFGSGTDVGTLVGKTLVDQFVWTVLFIAPVNAVFHFWLVRGFSFARARREWPLHFYGQLVAPNLVSNWCVWIPVQFTVFMFPLDLQIHMNGLVCAFWTLMCLQIGRRTK
;
A
#
# COMPACT_ATOMS: atom_id res chain seq x y z
N MET A 1 14.33 0.18 -4.57
CA MET A 1 14.07 0.77 -3.23
C MET A 1 14.36 2.27 -3.22
N VAL A 2 15.60 2.71 -3.50
CA VAL A 2 15.96 4.16 -3.50
C VAL A 2 15.03 5.02 -4.35
N ALA A 3 14.61 4.56 -5.52
CA ALA A 3 13.68 5.29 -6.38
C ALA A 3 12.33 5.61 -5.70
N LEU A 4 11.83 4.73 -4.84
CA LEU A 4 10.58 4.98 -4.10
C LEU A 4 10.76 6.02 -2.99
N TRP A 5 11.91 6.03 -2.33
CA TRP A 5 12.24 7.08 -1.36
C TRP A 5 12.37 8.44 -2.05
N VAL A 6 13.09 8.46 -3.18
CA VAL A 6 13.24 9.69 -3.98
C VAL A 6 11.86 10.18 -4.45
N LEU A 7 11.00 9.30 -4.94
CA LEU A 7 9.64 9.67 -5.34
C LEU A 7 8.86 10.26 -4.17
N ALA A 8 8.87 9.64 -3.00
CA ALA A 8 8.16 10.13 -1.82
C ALA A 8 8.67 11.51 -1.38
N VAL A 9 10.00 11.70 -1.36
CA VAL A 9 10.62 12.99 -1.03
C VAL A 9 10.30 14.04 -2.08
N LEU A 10 10.33 13.71 -3.37
CA LEU A 10 9.97 14.66 -4.44
C LEU A 10 8.51 15.09 -4.34
N LEU A 11 7.59 14.17 -4.03
CA LEU A 11 6.17 14.49 -3.88
C LEU A 11 5.93 15.45 -2.71
N ILE A 12 6.53 15.22 -1.54
CA ILE A 12 6.35 16.14 -0.40
C ILE A 12 7.06 17.47 -0.65
N SER A 13 8.24 17.45 -1.29
CA SER A 13 8.93 18.69 -1.64
C SER A 13 8.11 19.50 -2.65
N ALA A 14 7.53 18.87 -3.67
CA ALA A 14 6.66 19.53 -4.61
C ALA A 14 5.42 20.12 -3.92
N TYR A 15 4.79 19.38 -3.02
CA TYR A 15 3.64 19.85 -2.26
C TYR A 15 3.98 21.05 -1.36
N SER A 16 5.15 21.04 -0.73
CA SER A 16 5.56 22.07 0.24
C SER A 16 6.15 23.33 -0.42
N LEU A 17 6.79 23.19 -1.59
CA LEU A 17 7.56 24.27 -2.22
C LEU A 17 6.91 24.84 -3.47
N ILE A 18 5.97 24.12 -4.09
CA ILE A 18 5.33 24.53 -5.35
C ILE A 18 3.85 24.80 -5.09
N PRO A 19 3.43 26.07 -4.92
CA PRO A 19 2.03 26.39 -4.63
C PRO A 19 1.04 25.82 -5.65
N VAL A 20 1.38 25.88 -6.95
CA VAL A 20 0.54 25.34 -8.03
C VAL A 20 0.30 23.83 -7.85
N PHE A 21 1.29 23.08 -7.35
CA PHE A 21 1.12 21.65 -7.08
C PHE A 21 0.19 21.42 -5.87
N ALA A 22 0.33 22.22 -4.82
CA ALA A 22 -0.55 22.14 -3.66
C ALA A 22 -2.01 22.49 -4.03
N GLU A 23 -2.22 23.53 -4.85
CA GLU A 23 -3.54 23.91 -5.39
C GLU A 23 -4.12 22.81 -6.27
N ALA A 24 -3.32 22.16 -7.11
CA ALA A 24 -3.75 21.03 -7.94
C ALA A 24 -4.18 19.81 -7.13
N MET A 25 -3.72 19.67 -5.88
CA MET A 25 -4.14 18.59 -4.96
C MET A 25 -5.42 18.93 -4.19
N GLU A 26 -5.88 20.15 -4.19
CA GLU A 26 -7.09 20.56 -3.46
C GLU A 26 -8.37 19.84 -3.92
N PRO A 27 -8.62 19.57 -5.23
CA PRO A 27 -9.74 18.74 -5.66
C PRO A 27 -9.70 17.33 -5.08
N VAL A 28 -8.50 16.73 -4.94
CA VAL A 28 -8.32 15.39 -4.35
C VAL A 28 -8.68 15.41 -2.86
N ARG A 29 -8.26 16.44 -2.12
CA ARG A 29 -8.63 16.64 -0.72
C ARG A 29 -10.14 16.77 -0.53
N ARG A 30 -10.78 17.62 -1.35
CA ARG A 30 -12.24 17.79 -1.32
C ARG A 30 -12.96 16.50 -1.62
N TRP A 31 -12.53 15.77 -2.65
CA TRP A 31 -13.09 14.46 -2.97
C TRP A 31 -12.95 13.48 -1.81
N GLN A 32 -11.80 13.45 -1.11
CA GLN A 32 -11.61 12.59 0.07
C GLN A 32 -12.61 12.96 1.19
N ILE A 33 -12.79 14.23 1.48
CA ILE A 33 -13.69 14.73 2.53
C ILE A 33 -15.15 14.40 2.19
N GLU A 34 -15.57 14.67 0.95
CA GLU A 34 -16.96 14.49 0.49
C GLU A 34 -17.33 13.02 0.31
N SER A 35 -16.42 12.18 -0.18
CA SER A 35 -16.67 10.77 -0.49
C SER A 35 -16.42 9.83 0.70
N GLY A 36 -15.75 10.29 1.76
CA GLY A 36 -15.43 9.50 2.92
C GLY A 36 -14.66 8.22 2.56
N TRP A 37 -15.12 7.06 3.03
CA TRP A 37 -14.46 5.78 2.80
C TRP A 37 -14.37 5.35 1.32
N LYS A 38 -15.20 5.91 0.44
CA LYS A 38 -15.20 5.58 -1.00
C LYS A 38 -13.94 6.07 -1.70
N ALA A 39 -13.41 7.23 -1.29
CA ALA A 39 -12.21 7.80 -1.89
C ALA A 39 -10.97 6.90 -1.65
N PRO A 40 -10.59 6.49 -0.44
CA PRO A 40 -9.48 5.59 -0.22
C PRO A 40 -9.69 4.20 -0.85
N PHE A 41 -10.93 3.70 -0.91
CA PHE A 41 -11.26 2.47 -1.61
C PHE A 41 -10.93 2.58 -3.10
N LEU A 42 -11.50 3.58 -3.79
CA LEU A 42 -11.31 3.77 -5.22
C LEU A 42 -9.86 4.11 -5.59
N ASN A 43 -9.19 4.90 -4.77
CA ASN A 43 -7.76 5.19 -4.92
C ASN A 43 -6.94 3.89 -4.98
N ARG A 44 -7.14 3.00 -4.01
CA ARG A 44 -6.40 1.74 -3.95
C ARG A 44 -6.82 0.74 -5.01
N VAL A 45 -8.10 0.68 -5.38
CA VAL A 45 -8.57 -0.09 -6.54
C VAL A 45 -7.80 0.33 -7.79
N PHE A 46 -7.66 1.63 -8.02
CA PHE A 46 -6.98 2.15 -9.21
C PHE A 46 -5.47 1.90 -9.15
N PHE A 47 -4.79 2.41 -8.11
CA PHE A 47 -3.33 2.40 -8.04
C PHE A 47 -2.73 1.01 -7.74
N CYS A 48 -3.38 0.21 -6.92
CA CYS A 48 -2.81 -1.07 -6.48
C CYS A 48 -3.49 -2.30 -7.13
N GLY A 49 -4.64 -2.12 -7.77
CA GLY A 49 -5.35 -3.16 -8.48
C GLY A 49 -5.28 -3.01 -10.00
N LEU A 50 -5.96 -1.97 -10.53
CA LEU A 50 -6.14 -1.81 -11.98
C LEU A 50 -4.84 -1.47 -12.70
N LEU A 51 -4.07 -0.51 -12.20
CA LEU A 51 -2.83 -0.07 -12.87
C LEU A 51 -1.79 -1.21 -12.97
N PRO A 52 -1.45 -1.96 -11.90
CA PRO A 52 -0.63 -3.16 -12.02
C PRO A 52 -1.28 -4.25 -12.88
N GLY A 53 -2.61 -4.35 -12.86
CA GLY A 53 -3.37 -5.28 -13.69
C GLY A 53 -3.21 -5.04 -15.19
N VAL A 54 -3.26 -3.78 -15.63
CA VAL A 54 -2.97 -3.40 -17.02
C VAL A 54 -1.56 -3.82 -17.42
N PHE A 55 -0.59 -3.59 -16.53
CA PHE A 55 0.79 -4.01 -16.76
C PHE A 55 0.92 -5.54 -16.89
N LEU A 56 0.23 -6.31 -16.06
CA LEU A 56 0.19 -7.78 -16.17
C LEU A 56 -0.43 -8.24 -17.49
N CYS A 57 -1.47 -7.57 -17.98
CA CYS A 57 -2.07 -7.87 -19.28
C CYS A 57 -1.12 -7.56 -20.45
N ALA A 58 -0.34 -6.47 -20.34
CA ALA A 58 0.63 -6.06 -21.35
C ALA A 58 1.91 -6.93 -21.36
N CYS A 59 2.16 -7.72 -20.32
CA CYS A 59 3.35 -8.54 -20.16
C CYS A 59 3.02 -10.05 -20.20
N PRO A 60 2.98 -10.72 -21.36
CA PRO A 60 2.59 -12.13 -21.47
C PRO A 60 3.39 -13.08 -20.57
N SER A 61 4.68 -12.80 -20.36
CA SER A 61 5.57 -13.58 -19.50
C SER A 61 5.21 -13.58 -18.01
N LEU A 62 4.40 -12.62 -17.55
CA LEU A 62 3.95 -12.47 -16.17
C LEU A 62 2.47 -12.82 -16.00
N ARG A 63 1.78 -13.03 -17.11
CA ARG A 63 0.33 -13.16 -17.13
C ARG A 63 -0.12 -14.47 -16.44
N PRO A 64 -0.85 -14.42 -15.34
CA PRO A 64 -1.41 -15.62 -14.72
C PRO A 64 -2.53 -16.22 -15.57
N ARG A 65 -2.80 -17.53 -15.37
CA ARG A 65 -3.84 -18.25 -16.15
C ARG A 65 -5.22 -17.58 -16.07
N HIS A 66 -5.57 -16.98 -14.92
CA HIS A 66 -6.84 -16.32 -14.66
C HIS A 66 -6.61 -14.83 -14.37
N VAL A 67 -5.95 -14.13 -15.30
CA VAL A 67 -5.52 -12.73 -15.08
C VAL A 67 -6.64 -11.79 -14.67
N LEU A 68 -7.81 -11.88 -15.28
CA LEU A 68 -8.95 -11.00 -14.96
C LEU A 68 -9.48 -11.27 -13.53
N ALA A 69 -9.55 -12.54 -13.12
CA ALA A 69 -9.95 -12.87 -11.76
C ALA A 69 -8.91 -12.38 -10.73
N VAL A 70 -7.62 -12.50 -11.04
CA VAL A 70 -6.54 -11.95 -10.19
C VAL A 70 -6.68 -10.44 -10.06
N ILE A 71 -6.85 -9.73 -11.18
CA ILE A 71 -7.01 -8.26 -11.17
C ILE A 71 -8.24 -7.86 -10.35
N ALA A 72 -9.38 -8.53 -10.55
CA ALA A 72 -10.60 -8.22 -9.82
C ALA A 72 -10.43 -8.46 -8.30
N CYS A 73 -9.87 -9.60 -7.91
CA CYS A 73 -9.62 -9.91 -6.49
C CYS A 73 -8.60 -8.94 -5.86
N GLU A 74 -7.50 -8.65 -6.54
CA GLU A 74 -6.49 -7.68 -6.07
C GLU A 74 -7.07 -6.28 -5.96
N SER A 75 -7.91 -5.86 -6.90
CA SER A 75 -8.56 -4.54 -6.87
C SER A 75 -9.48 -4.41 -5.67
N VAL A 76 -10.37 -5.35 -5.44
CA VAL A 76 -11.29 -5.33 -4.29
C VAL A 76 -10.50 -5.42 -2.98
N TRP A 77 -9.53 -6.32 -2.91
CA TRP A 77 -8.68 -6.50 -1.72
C TRP A 77 -7.93 -5.23 -1.35
N ASN A 78 -7.21 -4.65 -2.31
CA ASN A 78 -6.49 -3.41 -2.08
C ASN A 78 -7.43 -2.24 -1.77
N GLY A 79 -8.63 -2.20 -2.35
CA GLY A 79 -9.67 -1.23 -2.00
C GLY A 79 -10.04 -1.30 -0.51
N LEU A 80 -10.28 -2.51 0.01
CA LEU A 80 -10.56 -2.73 1.43
C LEU A 80 -9.38 -2.33 2.33
N LEU A 81 -8.16 -2.67 1.92
CA LEU A 81 -6.95 -2.23 2.62
C LEU A 81 -6.76 -0.71 2.57
N GLY A 82 -7.24 -0.05 1.51
CA GLY A 82 -7.25 1.41 1.42
C GLY A 82 -8.12 2.05 2.50
N VAL A 83 -9.32 1.52 2.71
CA VAL A 83 -10.22 1.99 3.78
C VAL A 83 -9.60 1.73 5.16
N ALA A 84 -9.04 0.54 5.38
CA ALA A 84 -8.38 0.20 6.63
C ALA A 84 -7.15 1.09 6.91
N GLY A 85 -6.38 1.42 5.85
CA GLY A 85 -5.23 2.32 5.93
C GLY A 85 -5.64 3.76 6.26
N ASP A 86 -6.66 4.32 5.59
CA ASP A 86 -7.18 5.65 5.89
C ASP A 86 -7.67 5.73 7.35
N TRP A 87 -8.38 4.70 7.79
CA TRP A 87 -8.82 4.61 9.19
C TRP A 87 -7.62 4.59 10.16
N SER A 88 -6.58 3.80 9.89
CA SER A 88 -5.39 3.75 10.73
C SER A 88 -4.67 5.11 10.80
N PHE A 89 -4.56 5.85 9.69
CA PHE A 89 -3.95 7.19 9.65
C PHE A 89 -4.74 8.19 10.49
N ARG A 90 -6.09 8.11 10.46
CA ARG A 90 -6.96 8.93 11.32
C ARG A 90 -6.79 8.59 12.79
N VAL A 91 -6.70 7.32 13.16
CA VAL A 91 -6.43 6.89 14.53
C VAL A 91 -5.06 7.38 14.99
N LEU A 92 -4.00 7.20 14.19
CA LEU A 92 -2.66 7.69 14.51
C LEU A 92 -2.62 9.22 14.67
N THR A 93 -3.36 9.93 13.83
CA THR A 93 -3.48 11.39 13.95
C THR A 93 -4.25 11.79 15.20
N GLY A 94 -5.26 11.03 15.60
CA GLY A 94 -5.96 11.24 16.88
C GLY A 94 -5.08 11.02 18.11
N VAL A 95 -4.14 10.07 18.05
CA VAL A 95 -3.24 9.73 19.17
C VAL A 95 -2.02 10.67 19.23
N PHE A 96 -1.37 10.92 18.11
CA PHE A 96 -0.11 11.67 18.05
C PHE A 96 -0.27 13.15 17.63
N GLY A 97 -1.46 13.53 17.19
CA GLY A 97 -1.73 14.86 16.65
C GLY A 97 -1.43 14.97 15.15
N SER A 98 -1.73 16.15 14.57
CA SER A 98 -1.49 16.49 13.15
C SER A 98 -0.15 17.19 12.90
N GLY A 99 0.71 17.27 13.90
CA GLY A 99 2.02 17.92 13.79
C GLY A 99 2.96 17.22 12.82
N THR A 100 3.87 18.00 12.22
CA THR A 100 4.94 17.52 11.33
C THR A 100 6.32 17.58 12.02
N ASP A 101 6.35 17.74 13.33
CA ASP A 101 7.57 17.64 14.10
C ASP A 101 8.10 16.20 14.09
N VAL A 102 9.41 16.05 14.24
CA VAL A 102 10.10 14.76 14.13
C VAL A 102 9.55 13.73 15.13
N GLY A 103 9.20 14.14 16.34
CA GLY A 103 8.67 13.24 17.37
C GLY A 103 7.34 12.63 16.96
N THR A 104 6.41 13.46 16.49
CA THR A 104 5.09 13.05 15.96
C THR A 104 5.24 12.12 14.75
N LEU A 105 6.10 12.47 13.79
CA LEU A 105 6.31 11.66 12.58
C LEU A 105 6.93 10.30 12.90
N VAL A 106 7.95 10.27 13.76
CA VAL A 106 8.58 9.03 14.21
C VAL A 106 7.57 8.16 14.95
N GLY A 107 6.82 8.72 15.89
CA GLY A 107 5.80 7.99 16.66
C GLY A 107 4.76 7.33 15.77
N LYS A 108 4.18 8.09 14.83
CA LYS A 108 3.24 7.57 13.83
C LYS A 108 3.85 6.44 12.99
N THR A 109 5.07 6.67 12.48
CA THR A 109 5.76 5.69 11.62
C THR A 109 6.08 4.40 12.38
N LEU A 110 6.56 4.49 13.62
CA LEU A 110 6.86 3.31 14.43
C LEU A 110 5.60 2.50 14.73
N VAL A 111 4.51 3.13 15.14
CA VAL A 111 3.26 2.42 15.41
C VAL A 111 2.67 1.83 14.13
N ASP A 112 2.68 2.56 13.02
CA ASP A 112 2.22 2.04 11.73
C ASP A 112 3.03 0.82 11.28
N GLN A 113 4.37 0.89 11.34
CA GLN A 113 5.23 -0.16 10.79
C GLN A 113 5.44 -1.35 11.73
N PHE A 114 5.50 -1.15 13.03
CA PHE A 114 5.80 -2.22 14.00
C PHE A 114 4.57 -2.75 14.74
N VAL A 115 3.46 -2.02 14.74
CA VAL A 115 2.20 -2.49 15.33
C VAL A 115 1.19 -2.80 14.24
N TRP A 116 0.74 -1.79 13.49
CA TRP A 116 -0.31 -1.96 12.48
C TRP A 116 0.11 -2.91 11.35
N THR A 117 1.27 -2.69 10.77
CA THR A 117 1.78 -3.54 9.68
C THR A 117 2.05 -4.96 10.16
N VAL A 118 2.70 -5.15 11.31
CA VAL A 118 3.07 -6.47 11.83
C VAL A 118 1.86 -7.28 12.27
N LEU A 119 0.92 -6.65 12.97
CA LEU A 119 -0.23 -7.36 13.56
C LEU A 119 -1.41 -7.50 12.61
N PHE A 120 -1.54 -6.62 11.62
CA PHE A 120 -2.71 -6.60 10.74
C PHE A 120 -2.33 -6.70 9.26
N ILE A 121 -1.63 -5.72 8.69
CA ILE A 121 -1.43 -5.64 7.23
C ILE A 121 -0.67 -6.84 6.67
N ALA A 122 0.46 -7.19 7.26
CA ALA A 122 1.31 -8.27 6.75
C ALA A 122 0.66 -9.66 6.89
N PRO A 123 0.06 -10.06 8.05
CA PRO A 123 -0.64 -11.33 8.17
C PRO A 123 -1.84 -11.46 7.23
N VAL A 124 -2.67 -10.41 7.14
CA VAL A 124 -3.88 -10.41 6.31
C VAL A 124 -3.52 -10.51 4.82
N ASN A 125 -2.50 -9.76 4.37
CA ASN A 125 -1.96 -9.89 3.01
C ASN A 125 -1.36 -11.28 2.76
N ALA A 126 -0.62 -11.83 3.70
CA ALA A 126 -0.04 -13.17 3.54
C ALA A 126 -1.13 -14.24 3.35
N VAL A 127 -2.23 -14.19 4.11
CA VAL A 127 -3.39 -15.09 3.95
C VAL A 127 -4.03 -14.93 2.58
N PHE A 128 -4.30 -13.69 2.17
CA PHE A 128 -4.93 -13.41 0.89
C PHE A 128 -4.08 -13.92 -0.30
N HIS A 129 -2.80 -13.55 -0.35
CA HIS A 129 -1.92 -13.99 -1.44
C HIS A 129 -1.65 -15.50 -1.40
N PHE A 130 -1.57 -16.10 -0.21
CA PHE A 130 -1.47 -17.54 -0.07
C PHE A 130 -2.65 -18.29 -0.71
N TRP A 131 -3.87 -17.80 -0.52
CA TRP A 131 -5.08 -18.32 -1.16
C TRP A 131 -5.10 -18.06 -2.67
N LEU A 132 -4.76 -16.85 -3.09
CA LEU A 132 -4.75 -16.44 -4.49
C LEU A 132 -3.79 -17.29 -5.34
N VAL A 133 -2.55 -17.50 -4.86
CA VAL A 133 -1.54 -18.29 -5.57
C VAL A 133 -1.96 -19.76 -5.70
N ARG A 134 -2.84 -20.24 -4.83
CA ARG A 134 -3.40 -21.60 -4.89
C ARG A 134 -4.64 -21.72 -5.79
N GLY A 135 -4.80 -20.78 -6.69
CA GLY A 135 -5.88 -20.78 -7.70
C GLY A 135 -7.26 -20.60 -7.06
N PHE A 136 -7.37 -19.73 -6.06
CA PHE A 136 -8.62 -19.39 -5.35
C PHE A 136 -9.27 -20.56 -4.61
N SER A 137 -8.52 -21.62 -4.30
CA SER A 137 -9.04 -22.84 -3.67
C SER A 137 -8.82 -22.84 -2.17
N PHE A 138 -9.88 -22.66 -1.40
CA PHE A 138 -9.84 -22.78 0.07
C PHE A 138 -9.44 -24.17 0.54
N ALA A 139 -9.89 -25.23 -0.17
CA ALA A 139 -9.54 -26.61 0.16
C ALA A 139 -8.03 -26.86 0.01
N ARG A 140 -7.42 -26.34 -1.06
CA ARG A 140 -5.97 -26.44 -1.28
C ARG A 140 -5.21 -25.58 -0.27
N ALA A 141 -5.63 -24.35 -0.04
CA ALA A 141 -5.01 -23.47 0.95
C ALA A 141 -5.03 -24.09 2.35
N ARG A 142 -6.16 -24.69 2.77
CA ARG A 142 -6.27 -25.37 4.05
C ARG A 142 -5.33 -26.58 4.15
N ARG A 143 -5.23 -27.40 3.10
CA ARG A 143 -4.37 -28.59 3.08
C ARG A 143 -2.89 -28.25 3.11
N GLU A 144 -2.50 -27.16 2.48
CA GLU A 144 -1.11 -26.69 2.36
C GLU A 144 -0.78 -25.60 3.37
N TRP A 145 -1.63 -25.41 4.40
CA TRP A 145 -1.42 -24.37 5.40
C TRP A 145 -0.15 -24.64 6.21
N PRO A 146 0.77 -23.66 6.32
CA PRO A 146 2.04 -23.87 7.00
C PRO A 146 1.85 -23.99 8.53
N LEU A 147 2.63 -24.89 9.16
CA LEU A 147 2.60 -25.11 10.60
C LEU A 147 2.98 -23.83 11.39
N HIS A 148 3.94 -23.08 10.87
CA HIS A 148 4.41 -21.82 11.46
C HIS A 148 4.10 -20.66 10.53
N PHE A 149 2.81 -20.35 10.39
CA PHE A 149 2.29 -19.33 9.44
C PHE A 149 3.08 -18.02 9.48
N TYR A 150 3.25 -17.45 10.68
CA TYR A 150 3.91 -16.16 10.82
C TYR A 150 5.39 -16.21 10.39
N GLY A 151 6.14 -17.20 10.88
CA GLY A 151 7.55 -17.37 10.57
C GLY A 151 7.83 -17.72 9.10
N GLN A 152 6.89 -18.44 8.44
CA GLN A 152 7.10 -18.91 7.07
C GLN A 152 6.53 -17.96 6.01
N LEU A 153 5.45 -17.25 6.28
CA LEU A 153 4.77 -16.41 5.29
C LEU A 153 4.87 -14.91 5.59
N VAL A 154 4.94 -14.50 6.84
CA VAL A 154 4.90 -13.10 7.24
C VAL A 154 6.30 -12.53 7.48
N ALA A 155 7.03 -13.11 8.42
CA ALA A 155 8.31 -12.59 8.87
C ALA A 155 9.37 -12.40 7.76
N PRO A 156 9.52 -13.30 6.77
CA PRO A 156 10.52 -13.12 5.70
C PRO A 156 10.30 -11.86 4.86
N ASN A 157 9.04 -11.40 4.79
CA ASN A 157 8.68 -10.23 3.98
C ASN A 157 8.78 -8.91 4.77
N LEU A 158 8.78 -8.95 6.11
CA LEU A 158 8.76 -7.75 6.95
C LEU A 158 10.02 -6.90 6.78
N VAL A 159 11.21 -7.52 6.73
CA VAL A 159 12.47 -6.77 6.60
C VAL A 159 12.50 -5.98 5.29
N SER A 160 12.16 -6.65 4.18
CA SER A 160 12.08 -5.98 2.86
C SER A 160 11.02 -4.88 2.84
N ASN A 161 9.89 -5.12 3.51
CA ASN A 161 8.82 -4.14 3.68
C ASN A 161 9.32 -2.92 4.44
N TRP A 162 9.93 -3.10 5.61
CA TRP A 162 10.45 -2.01 6.44
C TRP A 162 11.50 -1.17 5.73
N CYS A 163 12.43 -1.80 5.00
CA CYS A 163 13.43 -1.09 4.21
C CYS A 163 12.82 -0.09 3.22
N VAL A 164 11.63 -0.35 2.72
CA VAL A 164 10.94 0.55 1.78
C VAL A 164 9.97 1.47 2.51
N TRP A 165 9.11 0.89 3.35
CA TRP A 165 7.94 1.59 3.86
C TRP A 165 8.23 2.48 5.07
N ILE A 166 9.28 2.26 5.85
CA ILE A 166 9.62 3.18 6.96
C ILE A 166 9.93 4.58 6.42
N PRO A 167 10.87 4.77 5.45
CA PRO A 167 11.13 6.09 4.90
C PRO A 167 9.94 6.68 4.12
N VAL A 168 9.23 5.85 3.37
CA VAL A 168 8.04 6.28 2.62
C VAL A 168 6.95 6.75 3.57
N GLN A 169 6.65 5.99 4.59
CA GLN A 169 5.56 6.29 5.52
C GLN A 169 5.85 7.54 6.35
N PHE A 170 7.11 7.71 6.77
CA PHE A 170 7.56 8.95 7.40
C PHE A 170 7.25 10.17 6.51
N THR A 171 7.53 10.07 5.21
CA THR A 171 7.25 11.13 4.25
C THR A 171 5.75 11.32 4.00
N VAL A 172 4.98 10.21 3.93
CA VAL A 172 3.53 10.26 3.76
C VAL A 172 2.85 10.99 4.92
N PHE A 173 3.30 10.78 6.15
CA PHE A 173 2.76 11.47 7.32
C PHE A 173 3.04 12.99 7.35
N MET A 174 3.93 13.50 6.52
CA MET A 174 4.13 14.95 6.34
C MET A 174 3.01 15.62 5.54
N PHE A 175 2.23 14.86 4.76
CA PHE A 175 1.08 15.40 4.04
C PHE A 175 -0.12 15.64 4.96
N PRO A 176 -1.04 16.56 4.59
CA PRO A 176 -2.34 16.66 5.23
C PRO A 176 -3.05 15.30 5.26
N LEU A 177 -3.77 15.00 6.35
CA LEU A 177 -4.41 13.72 6.59
C LEU A 177 -5.24 13.23 5.38
N ASP A 178 -5.98 14.14 4.74
CA ASP A 178 -6.84 13.83 3.60
C ASP A 178 -6.07 13.49 2.30
N LEU A 179 -4.75 13.72 2.26
CA LEU A 179 -3.89 13.33 1.14
C LEU A 179 -3.04 12.09 1.43
N GLN A 180 -2.85 11.72 2.69
CA GLN A 180 -1.92 10.65 3.08
C GLN A 180 -2.21 9.33 2.36
N ILE A 181 -3.47 8.89 2.33
CA ILE A 181 -3.85 7.63 1.69
C ILE A 181 -3.66 7.68 0.16
N HIS A 182 -3.83 8.85 -0.46
CA HIS A 182 -3.65 9.03 -1.89
C HIS A 182 -2.18 8.97 -2.28
N MET A 183 -1.31 9.63 -1.51
CA MET A 183 0.14 9.58 -1.70
C MET A 183 0.70 8.18 -1.43
N ASN A 184 0.22 7.52 -0.39
CA ASN A 184 0.56 6.13 -0.10
C ASN A 184 0.12 5.19 -1.24
N GLY A 185 -1.07 5.37 -1.81
CA GLY A 185 -1.57 4.61 -2.95
C GLY A 185 -0.69 4.76 -4.19
N LEU A 186 -0.28 5.98 -4.51
CA LEU A 186 0.61 6.27 -5.63
C LEU A 186 1.97 5.56 -5.48
N VAL A 187 2.60 5.65 -4.30
CA VAL A 187 3.87 4.96 -4.04
C VAL A 187 3.69 3.43 -4.08
N CYS A 188 2.55 2.92 -3.59
CA CYS A 188 2.22 1.50 -3.65
C CYS A 188 2.10 0.99 -5.09
N ALA A 189 1.57 1.77 -6.02
CA ALA A 189 1.54 1.41 -7.44
C ALA A 189 2.94 1.16 -8.00
N PHE A 190 3.87 2.08 -7.75
CA PHE A 190 5.27 1.92 -8.16
C PHE A 190 5.95 0.73 -7.48
N TRP A 191 5.68 0.50 -6.19
CA TRP A 191 6.17 -0.66 -5.45
C TRP A 191 5.71 -1.96 -6.11
N THR A 192 4.43 -2.09 -6.41
CA THR A 192 3.84 -3.28 -7.04
C THR A 192 4.46 -3.52 -8.41
N LEU A 193 4.58 -2.49 -9.26
CA LEU A 193 5.22 -2.60 -10.57
C LEU A 193 6.69 -3.01 -10.46
N MET A 194 7.42 -2.50 -9.48
CA MET A 194 8.81 -2.88 -9.22
C MET A 194 8.92 -4.35 -8.80
N CYS A 195 8.05 -4.83 -7.91
CA CYS A 195 8.00 -6.24 -7.49
C CYS A 195 7.73 -7.17 -8.68
N LEU A 196 6.81 -6.79 -9.58
CA LEU A 196 6.52 -7.55 -10.79
C LEU A 196 7.74 -7.61 -11.72
N GLN A 197 8.52 -6.54 -11.86
CA GLN A 197 9.74 -6.53 -12.66
C GLN A 197 10.87 -7.38 -12.07
N ILE A 198 11.04 -7.36 -10.75
CA ILE A 198 12.05 -8.19 -10.07
C ILE A 198 11.72 -9.67 -10.25
N GLY A 199 10.46 -10.07 -10.08
CA GLY A 199 10.02 -11.44 -10.31
C GLY A 199 10.21 -11.95 -11.75
N ARG A 200 10.41 -11.05 -12.75
CA ARG A 200 10.81 -11.41 -14.12
C ARG A 200 12.27 -11.85 -14.25
N ARG A 201 13.15 -11.23 -13.44
CA ARG A 201 14.61 -11.47 -13.56
C ARG A 201 15.06 -12.75 -12.85
N THR A 202 14.20 -13.32 -12.02
CA THR A 202 14.50 -14.53 -11.23
C THR A 202 13.92 -15.82 -11.85
N LYS A 203 13.23 -15.72 -12.97
CA LYS A 203 12.81 -16.86 -13.82
C LYS A 203 13.71 -16.97 -15.06
#